data_4c5f18a644436b9c46928b62c43b51c8
#
_entry.id   4c5f18a644436b9c46928b62c43b51c8
#
_cell.length_a   1.000
_cell.length_b   1.000
_cell.length_c   1.000
_cell.angle_alpha   90.00
_cell.angle_beta   90.00
_cell.angle_gamma   90.00
#
_symmetry.space_group_name_H-M   'P 1'
#
loop_
_entity.id
_entity.type
_entity.pdbx_description
1 polymer ?
#
loop_
_entity_poly.entity_id
_entity_poly.type
_entity_poly.pdbx_seq_one_letter_code
_entity_poly.pdbx_strand_id
1 'polypeptide(L)'
;MPKIIDYDDKKREIAESAMQVFSEKGYYNTNFANIASKCNMGRTTIYQYFKNKDEIFFYSIEQVIHTLEKDLHEIINNPSLSAIDKIKLIIGKIVTQYENHSKIILLIELWLISKYAKNAFSEKLSEHALKLKNIFLHLLGEASTSNEI
;
A
#
# COMPACT_ATOMS: atom_id res chain seq x y z
N MET A 1 25.66 13.79 -20.15
CA MET A 1 24.31 13.38 -20.56
C MET A 1 23.30 13.80 -19.49
N PRO A 2 22.25 14.52 -19.88
CA PRO A 2 21.19 14.81 -18.92
C PRO A 2 20.58 13.47 -18.49
N LYS A 3 20.52 13.22 -17.19
CA LYS A 3 19.73 12.12 -16.65
C LYS A 3 18.28 12.33 -17.08
N ILE A 4 17.75 11.42 -17.88
CA ILE A 4 16.32 11.31 -18.06
C ILE A 4 15.81 10.82 -16.71
N ILE A 5 15.29 11.76 -15.91
CA ILE A 5 14.55 11.39 -14.70
C ILE A 5 13.27 10.77 -15.19
N ASP A 6 13.13 9.45 -14.97
CA ASP A 6 11.88 8.76 -15.25
C ASP A 6 10.78 9.41 -14.43
N TYR A 7 9.73 9.83 -15.09
CA TYR A 7 8.56 10.47 -14.49
C TYR A 7 7.95 9.57 -13.39
N ASP A 8 7.89 8.28 -13.65
CA ASP A 8 7.34 7.29 -12.69
C ASP A 8 8.24 7.12 -11.47
N ASP A 9 9.56 7.14 -11.64
CA ASP A 9 10.50 7.09 -10.52
C ASP A 9 10.36 8.32 -9.63
N LYS A 10 10.16 9.49 -10.23
CA LYS A 10 9.96 10.73 -9.48
C LYS A 10 8.64 10.72 -8.73
N LYS A 11 7.57 10.20 -9.34
CA LYS A 11 6.29 9.98 -8.64
C LYS A 11 6.44 9.09 -7.41
N ARG A 12 7.19 7.99 -7.53
CA ARG A 12 7.46 7.10 -6.39
C ARG A 12 8.24 7.78 -5.28
N GLU A 13 9.27 8.55 -5.62
CA GLU A 13 10.04 9.34 -4.65
C GLU A 13 9.14 10.32 -3.88
N ILE A 14 8.29 11.05 -4.58
CA ILE A 14 7.33 11.96 -3.97
C ILE A 14 6.36 11.21 -3.07
N ALA A 15 5.83 10.07 -3.52
CA ALA A 15 4.93 9.24 -2.75
C ALA A 15 5.56 8.71 -1.46
N GLU A 16 6.80 8.26 -1.49
CA GLU A 16 7.54 7.81 -0.30
C GLU A 16 7.71 8.93 0.73
N SER A 17 8.10 10.11 0.27
CA SER A 17 8.21 11.29 1.14
C SER A 17 6.86 11.71 1.70
N ALA A 18 5.82 11.70 0.86
CA ALA A 18 4.45 12.02 1.27
C ALA A 18 3.95 11.04 2.33
N MET A 19 4.24 9.75 2.17
CA MET A 19 3.87 8.72 3.14
C MET A 19 4.45 9.00 4.53
N GLN A 20 5.69 9.46 4.61
CA GLN A 20 6.31 9.86 5.86
C GLN A 20 5.57 11.05 6.49
N VAL A 21 5.22 12.04 5.71
CA VAL A 21 4.48 13.22 6.20
C VAL A 21 3.08 12.84 6.67
N PHE A 22 2.36 12.02 5.90
CA PHE A 22 1.05 11.50 6.30
C PHE A 22 1.13 10.69 7.59
N SER A 23 2.18 9.89 7.75
CA SER A 23 2.41 9.09 8.95
C SER A 23 2.65 9.93 10.20
N GLU A 24 3.37 11.04 10.06
CA GLU A 24 3.72 11.92 11.18
C GLU A 24 2.58 12.86 11.55
N LYS A 25 1.86 13.38 10.57
CA LYS A 25 0.86 14.44 10.75
C LYS A 25 -0.59 13.98 10.59
N GLY A 26 -0.82 12.81 10.00
CA GLY A 26 -2.13 12.37 9.55
C GLY A 26 -2.53 13.00 8.22
N TYR A 27 -3.55 12.43 7.60
CA TYR A 27 -4.02 12.87 6.29
C TYR A 27 -4.56 14.31 6.31
N TYR A 28 -5.42 14.62 7.26
CA TYR A 28 -6.08 15.94 7.32
C TYR A 28 -5.14 17.09 7.63
N ASN A 29 -4.10 16.84 8.42
CA ASN A 29 -3.14 17.86 8.83
C ASN A 29 -1.96 18.02 7.85
N THR A 30 -1.92 17.23 6.79
CA THR A 30 -0.89 17.30 5.75
C THR A 30 -1.37 18.20 4.61
N ASN A 31 -0.49 19.05 4.12
CA ASN A 31 -0.72 19.88 2.94
C ASN A 31 0.42 19.72 1.92
N PHE A 32 0.22 20.28 0.72
CA PHE A 32 1.22 20.23 -0.34
C PHE A 32 2.57 20.83 0.06
N ALA A 33 2.56 21.91 0.84
CA ALA A 33 3.79 22.55 1.31
C ALA A 33 4.60 21.64 2.22
N ASN A 34 3.94 20.87 3.08
CA ASN A 34 4.61 19.87 3.94
C ASN A 34 5.30 18.80 3.09
N ILE A 35 4.62 18.29 2.07
CA ILE A 35 5.15 17.25 1.17
C ILE A 35 6.30 17.83 0.32
N ALA A 36 6.13 19.00 -0.24
CA ALA A 36 7.15 19.69 -1.03
C ALA A 36 8.43 19.92 -0.24
N SER A 37 8.29 20.40 1.00
CA SER A 37 9.42 20.59 1.91
C SER A 37 10.17 19.29 2.18
N LYS A 38 9.45 18.20 2.41
CA LYS A 38 10.05 16.87 2.64
C LYS A 38 10.80 16.35 1.41
N CYS A 39 10.30 16.65 0.21
CA CYS A 39 10.92 16.24 -1.06
C CYS A 39 12.05 17.17 -1.51
N ASN A 40 12.33 18.27 -0.82
CA ASN A 40 13.21 19.34 -1.27
C ASN A 40 12.82 19.89 -2.65
N MET A 41 11.52 20.02 -2.89
CA MET A 41 10.94 20.48 -4.15
C MET A 41 10.11 21.74 -3.94
N GLY A 42 10.03 22.57 -4.98
CA GLY A 42 9.07 23.66 -5.01
C GLY A 42 7.63 23.13 -5.14
N ARG A 43 6.68 23.84 -4.55
CA ARG A 43 5.26 23.48 -4.61
C ARG A 43 4.75 23.35 -6.05
N THR A 44 5.16 24.25 -6.93
CA THR A 44 4.83 24.21 -8.37
C THR A 44 5.36 22.96 -9.07
N THR A 45 6.51 22.45 -8.65
CA THR A 45 7.10 21.23 -9.21
C THR A 45 6.26 20.01 -8.87
N ILE A 46 5.75 19.91 -7.64
CA ILE A 46 4.88 18.78 -7.23
C ILE A 46 3.59 18.77 -8.06
N TYR A 47 3.01 19.90 -8.39
CA TYR A 47 1.81 20.00 -9.22
C TYR A 47 2.01 19.44 -10.65
N GLN A 48 3.24 19.25 -11.10
CA GLN A 48 3.53 18.57 -12.37
C GLN A 48 3.28 17.07 -12.29
N TYR A 49 3.29 16.48 -11.09
CA TYR A 49 3.13 15.05 -10.85
C TYR A 49 1.76 14.70 -10.28
N PHE A 50 1.22 15.51 -9.41
CA PHE A 50 -0.03 15.27 -8.70
C PHE A 50 -0.87 16.54 -8.65
N LYS A 51 -2.18 16.41 -8.82
CA LYS A 51 -3.12 17.53 -8.80
C LYS A 51 -3.44 18.03 -7.39
N ASN A 52 -3.53 17.11 -6.44
CA ASN A 52 -3.94 17.39 -5.08
C ASN A 52 -3.39 16.34 -4.09
N LYS A 53 -3.61 16.60 -2.82
CA LYS A 53 -3.19 15.74 -1.73
C LYS A 53 -3.80 14.33 -1.81
N ASP A 54 -5.06 14.24 -2.21
CA ASP A 54 -5.76 12.96 -2.32
C ASP A 54 -5.10 12.05 -3.35
N GLU A 55 -4.71 12.62 -4.49
CA GLU A 55 -4.04 11.88 -5.56
C GLU A 55 -2.69 11.31 -5.09
N ILE A 56 -1.90 12.09 -4.35
CA ILE A 56 -0.66 11.60 -3.74
C ILE A 56 -0.94 10.49 -2.74
N PHE A 57 -1.91 10.68 -1.88
CA PHE A 57 -2.27 9.72 -0.84
C PHE A 57 -2.69 8.39 -1.44
N PHE A 58 -3.59 8.40 -2.39
CA PHE A 58 -4.07 7.18 -3.06
C PHE A 58 -2.97 6.48 -3.85
N TYR A 59 -2.14 7.24 -4.57
CA TYR A 59 -0.98 6.68 -5.25
C TYR A 59 -0.01 6.00 -4.27
N SER A 60 0.26 6.64 -3.13
CA SER A 60 1.14 6.08 -2.09
C SER A 60 0.60 4.76 -1.54
N ILE A 61 -0.71 4.68 -1.30
CA ILE A 61 -1.35 3.46 -0.82
C ILE A 61 -1.31 2.36 -1.89
N GLU A 62 -1.56 2.69 -3.15
CA GLU A 62 -1.45 1.73 -4.25
C GLU A 62 -0.04 1.13 -4.34
N GLN A 63 1.01 1.91 -4.09
CA GLN A 63 2.39 1.40 -4.05
C GLN A 63 2.60 0.39 -2.91
N VAL A 64 2.05 0.66 -1.75
CA VAL A 64 2.12 -0.28 -0.60
C VAL A 64 1.40 -1.59 -0.93
N ILE A 65 0.19 -1.50 -1.48
CA ILE A 65 -0.61 -2.67 -1.87
C ILE A 65 0.12 -3.48 -2.95
N HIS A 66 0.68 -2.82 -3.95
CA HIS A 66 1.42 -3.48 -5.02
C HIS A 66 2.63 -4.26 -4.49
N THR A 67 3.39 -3.67 -3.58
CA THR A 67 4.52 -4.34 -2.93
C THR A 67 4.05 -5.57 -2.13
N LEU A 68 2.96 -5.42 -1.38
CA LEU A 68 2.37 -6.54 -0.64
C LEU A 68 1.91 -7.66 -1.57
N GLU A 69 1.21 -7.35 -2.64
CA GLU A 69 0.75 -8.34 -3.63
C GLU A 69 1.92 -9.11 -4.25
N LYS A 70 3.03 -8.44 -4.54
CA LYS A 70 4.24 -9.08 -5.04
C LYS A 70 4.80 -10.08 -4.03
N ASP A 71 4.93 -9.68 -2.77
CA ASP A 71 5.39 -10.55 -1.70
C ASP A 71 4.47 -11.76 -1.50
N LEU A 72 3.15 -11.54 -1.56
CA LEU A 72 2.16 -12.60 -1.47
C LEU A 72 2.27 -13.59 -2.63
N HIS A 73 2.47 -13.09 -3.85
CA HIS A 73 2.64 -13.92 -5.04
C HIS A 73 3.85 -14.86 -4.91
N GLU A 74 4.97 -14.37 -4.41
CA GLU A 74 6.17 -15.16 -4.15
C GLU A 74 5.91 -16.29 -3.13
N ILE A 75 5.20 -15.99 -2.05
CA ILE A 75 4.85 -16.98 -1.02
C ILE A 75 3.90 -18.03 -1.58
N ILE A 76 2.85 -17.62 -2.27
CA ILE A 76 1.81 -18.52 -2.80
C ILE A 76 2.40 -19.52 -3.79
N ASN A 77 3.33 -19.07 -4.64
CA ASN A 77 3.93 -19.89 -5.70
C ASN A 77 5.17 -20.65 -5.24
N ASN A 78 5.52 -20.63 -3.98
CA ASN A 78 6.65 -21.39 -3.44
C ASN A 78 6.25 -22.86 -3.19
N PRO A 79 6.74 -23.81 -4.02
CA PRO A 79 6.37 -25.22 -3.87
C PRO A 79 6.96 -25.90 -2.64
N SER A 80 7.94 -25.27 -1.98
CA SER A 80 8.59 -25.79 -0.78
C SER A 80 7.79 -25.56 0.51
N LEU A 81 6.74 -24.73 0.42
CA LEU A 81 5.92 -24.36 1.58
C LEU A 81 4.60 -25.12 1.59
N SER A 82 4.23 -25.62 2.78
CA SER A 82 2.88 -26.13 3.00
C SER A 82 1.85 -24.99 3.01
N ALA A 83 0.58 -25.32 2.87
CA ALA A 83 -0.49 -24.31 2.88
C ALA A 83 -0.51 -23.56 4.22
N ILE A 84 -0.32 -24.23 5.35
CA ILE A 84 -0.23 -23.61 6.68
C ILE A 84 0.98 -22.69 6.78
N ASP A 85 2.13 -23.10 6.28
CA ASP A 85 3.33 -22.25 6.31
C ASP A 85 3.15 -20.99 5.45
N LYS A 86 2.49 -21.10 4.30
CA LYS A 86 2.11 -19.95 3.48
C LYS A 86 1.23 -18.99 4.25
N ILE A 87 0.19 -19.49 4.93
CA ILE A 87 -0.71 -18.66 5.76
C ILE A 87 0.08 -17.94 6.86
N LYS A 88 0.95 -18.65 7.58
CA LYS A 88 1.79 -18.07 8.63
C LYS A 88 2.70 -16.95 8.08
N LEU A 89 3.33 -17.20 6.93
CA LEU A 89 4.20 -16.19 6.30
C LEU A 89 3.43 -14.98 5.82
N ILE A 90 2.24 -15.16 5.26
CA ILE A 90 1.38 -14.06 4.82
C ILE A 90 0.98 -13.19 6.02
N ILE A 91 0.52 -13.82 7.10
CA ILE A 91 0.17 -13.10 8.33
C ILE A 91 1.39 -12.38 8.88
N GLY A 92 2.55 -13.05 8.94
CA GLY A 92 3.80 -12.44 9.38
C GLY A 92 4.20 -11.23 8.56
N LYS A 93 4.08 -11.30 7.23
CA LYS A 93 4.34 -10.17 6.33
C LYS A 93 3.41 -9.00 6.60
N ILE A 94 2.13 -9.28 6.76
CA ILE A 94 1.14 -8.24 7.08
C ILE A 94 1.49 -7.58 8.42
N VAL A 95 1.77 -8.37 9.45
CA VAL A 95 2.11 -7.86 10.79
C VAL A 95 3.40 -7.04 10.77
N THR A 96 4.47 -7.53 10.13
CA THR A 96 5.76 -6.81 10.08
C THR A 96 5.69 -5.52 9.27
N GLN A 97 4.85 -5.46 8.24
CA GLN A 97 4.56 -4.21 7.55
C GLN A 97 3.85 -3.20 8.50
N TYR A 98 3.15 -3.70 9.50
CA TYR A 98 2.42 -2.90 10.49
C TYR A 98 3.25 -2.50 11.72
N GLU A 99 4.40 -3.09 11.97
CA GLU A 99 5.25 -2.72 13.10
C GLU A 99 5.78 -1.28 13.01
N ASN A 100 5.78 -0.67 11.83
CA ASN A 100 5.83 0.76 11.69
C ASN A 100 4.42 1.33 11.92
N HIS A 101 4.10 1.64 13.17
CA HIS A 101 2.80 2.12 13.66
C HIS A 101 2.09 3.15 12.77
N SER A 102 2.85 3.92 12.02
CA SER A 102 2.36 4.95 11.12
C SER A 102 1.58 4.41 9.91
N LYS A 103 1.90 3.22 9.42
CA LYS A 103 1.19 2.62 8.28
C LYS A 103 -0.18 2.08 8.66
N ILE A 104 -0.36 1.60 9.90
CA ILE A 104 -1.67 1.18 10.42
C ILE A 104 -2.63 2.37 10.48
N ILE A 105 -2.16 3.49 11.00
CA ILE A 105 -2.97 4.71 11.11
C ILE A 105 -3.46 5.12 9.72
N LEU A 106 -2.58 5.09 8.73
CA LEU A 106 -2.94 5.38 7.34
C LEU A 106 -3.98 4.41 6.78
N LEU A 107 -3.88 3.14 7.09
CA LEU A 107 -4.86 2.15 6.65
C LEU A 107 -6.22 2.33 7.33
N ILE A 108 -6.22 2.71 8.61
CA ILE A 108 -7.45 3.04 9.34
C ILE A 108 -8.09 4.31 8.77
N GLU A 109 -7.31 5.35 8.54
CA GLU A 109 -7.78 6.57 7.89
C GLU A 109 -8.35 6.29 6.49
N LEU A 110 -7.63 5.47 5.72
CA LEU A 110 -8.06 5.02 4.41
C LEU A 110 -9.39 4.26 4.47
N TRP A 111 -9.54 3.36 5.45
CA TRP A 111 -10.78 2.61 5.64
C TRP A 111 -11.94 3.53 5.99
N LEU A 112 -11.71 4.52 6.85
CA LEU A 112 -12.71 5.53 7.20
C LEU A 112 -13.10 6.37 5.98
N ILE A 113 -12.14 6.82 5.19
CA ILE A 113 -12.38 7.59 3.97
C ILE A 113 -13.16 6.74 2.95
N SER A 114 -12.75 5.50 2.74
CA SER A 114 -13.38 4.60 1.77
C SER A 114 -14.81 4.21 2.15
N LYS A 115 -15.10 4.14 3.44
CA LYS A 115 -16.44 3.83 3.95
C LYS A 115 -17.45 4.94 3.64
N TYR A 116 -16.99 6.19 3.60
CA TYR A 116 -17.85 7.36 3.39
C TYR A 116 -17.81 7.91 1.96
N ALA A 117 -16.84 7.53 1.16
CA ALA A 117 -16.68 7.97 -0.22
C ALA A 117 -16.78 6.80 -1.19
N LYS A 118 -17.90 6.69 -1.90
CA LYS A 118 -18.00 5.80 -3.06
C LYS A 118 -17.26 6.45 -4.23
N ASN A 119 -16.00 6.07 -4.42
CA ASN A 119 -15.18 6.53 -5.53
C ASN A 119 -14.42 5.35 -6.15
N ALA A 120 -13.78 5.59 -7.30
CA ALA A 120 -13.01 4.56 -8.01
C ALA A 120 -11.91 3.92 -7.14
N PHE A 121 -11.37 4.66 -6.20
CA PHE A 121 -10.36 4.15 -5.26
C PHE A 121 -10.94 3.15 -4.26
N SER A 122 -12.11 3.44 -3.70
CA SER A 122 -12.78 2.51 -2.76
C SER A 122 -13.16 1.19 -3.45
N GLU A 123 -13.52 1.24 -4.74
CA GLU A 123 -13.77 0.04 -5.54
C GLU A 123 -12.51 -0.80 -5.73
N LYS A 124 -11.38 -0.17 -6.10
CA LYS A 124 -10.09 -0.84 -6.22
C LYS A 124 -9.64 -1.47 -4.90
N LEU A 125 -9.80 -0.76 -3.80
CA LEU A 125 -9.47 -1.26 -2.48
C LEU A 125 -10.30 -2.49 -2.12
N SER A 126 -11.59 -2.48 -2.44
CA SER A 126 -12.48 -3.63 -2.25
C SER A 126 -12.07 -4.83 -3.09
N GLU A 127 -11.60 -4.61 -4.32
CA GLU A 127 -11.07 -5.67 -5.19
C GLU A 127 -9.82 -6.32 -4.57
N HIS A 128 -8.89 -5.53 -4.04
CA HIS A 128 -7.70 -6.04 -3.36
C HIS A 128 -8.06 -6.83 -2.09
N ALA A 129 -9.00 -6.34 -1.30
CA ALA A 129 -9.49 -7.06 -0.12
C ALA A 129 -10.15 -8.39 -0.50
N LEU A 130 -10.90 -8.44 -1.59
CA LEU A 130 -11.51 -9.67 -2.10
C LEU A 130 -10.46 -10.67 -2.57
N LYS A 131 -9.44 -10.22 -3.28
CA LYS A 131 -8.31 -11.08 -3.68
C LYS A 131 -7.62 -11.72 -2.48
N LEU A 132 -7.33 -10.94 -1.45
CA LEU A 132 -6.70 -11.43 -0.22
C LEU A 132 -7.59 -12.46 0.48
N LYS A 133 -8.88 -12.18 0.60
CA LYS A 133 -9.86 -13.14 1.15
C LYS A 133 -9.84 -14.45 0.38
N ASN A 134 -9.86 -14.40 -0.95
CA ASN A 134 -9.87 -15.59 -1.79
C ASN A 134 -8.58 -16.41 -1.66
N ILE A 135 -7.43 -15.74 -1.51
CA ILE A 135 -6.14 -16.40 -1.23
C ILE A 135 -6.21 -17.20 0.07
N PHE A 136 -6.70 -16.60 1.15
CA PHE A 136 -6.86 -17.29 2.44
C PHE A 136 -7.82 -18.46 2.36
N LEU A 137 -8.97 -18.30 1.71
CA LEU A 137 -9.93 -19.37 1.53
C LEU A 137 -9.35 -20.55 0.74
N HIS A 138 -8.59 -20.26 -0.31
CA HIS A 138 -7.92 -21.28 -1.11
C HIS A 138 -6.87 -22.05 -0.29
N LEU A 139 -6.02 -21.35 0.45
CA LEU A 139 -4.99 -21.95 1.29
C LEU A 139 -5.58 -22.77 2.45
N LEU A 140 -6.66 -22.29 3.07
CA LEU A 140 -7.37 -23.06 4.10
C LEU A 140 -7.97 -24.34 3.53
N GLY A 141 -8.52 -24.28 2.32
CA GLY A 141 -9.02 -25.45 1.60
C GLY A 141 -7.91 -26.46 1.32
N GLU A 142 -6.76 -26.02 0.85
CA GLU A 142 -5.57 -26.89 0.65
C GLU A 142 -5.09 -27.51 1.96
N ALA A 143 -5.00 -26.73 3.04
CA ALA A 143 -4.59 -27.20 4.36
C ALA A 143 -5.55 -28.27 4.90
N SER A 144 -6.84 -28.09 4.69
CA SER A 144 -7.86 -29.07 5.08
C SER A 144 -7.72 -30.37 4.28
N THR A 145 -7.54 -30.26 2.96
CA THR A 145 -7.39 -31.43 2.07
C THR A 145 -6.12 -32.23 2.37
N SER A 146 -5.03 -31.57 2.74
CA SER A 146 -3.75 -32.22 3.10
C SER A 146 -3.64 -32.62 4.56
N ASN A 147 -4.71 -32.56 5.33
CA ASN A 147 -4.78 -32.87 6.76
C ASN A 147 -3.80 -32.05 7.65
N GLU A 148 -3.49 -30.83 7.26
CA GLU A 148 -2.72 -29.89 8.09
C GLU A 148 -3.59 -29.24 9.17
N ILE A 149 -4.88 -29.20 8.94
CA ILE A 149 -5.89 -28.71 9.87
C ILE A 149 -7.07 -29.65 9.94
#